data_c6e334f428f13235c24ae03940338b45
#
_entry.id   c6e334f428f13235c24ae03940338b45
#
_cell.length_a   1.000
_cell.length_b   1.000
_cell.length_c   1.000
_cell.angle_alpha   90.00
_cell.angle_beta   90.00
_cell.angle_gamma   90.00
#
_symmetry.space_group_name_H-M   'P 1'
#
loop_
_entity.id
_entity.type
_entity.pdbx_description
1 polymer ?
#
loop_
_entity_poly.entity_id
_entity_poly.type
_entity_poly.pdbx_seq_one_letter_code
_entity_poly.pdbx_strand_id
1 'polypeptide(L)'
;MQFDVSTNPGKVARRFFISGDVQGVGYRFFAQRAAARHQVVGYVKNLSDGRVEALVEGSPTQVEAFKHDLAAGPRFGRVKDIEELNLDPSGTYSAFRIEH
;
A
#
# COMPACT_ATOMS: atom_id res chain seq x y z
N MET A 1 -31.64 1.86 -9.83
CA MET A 1 -31.18 1.52 -9.55
C MET A 1 -30.37 1.31 -9.39
N GLN A 2 -30.13 1.36 -9.17
CA GLN A 2 -29.37 0.99 -8.92
C GLN A 2 -28.51 0.62 -8.83
N PHE A 3 -28.11 0.70 -8.82
CA PHE A 3 -27.37 0.31 -8.74
C PHE A 3 -26.56 -0.20 -8.54
N ASP A 4 -26.28 -0.33 -8.53
CA ASP A 4 -25.55 -0.93 -8.34
C ASP A 4 -24.80 -1.06 -7.86
N VAL A 5 -24.81 -0.91 -7.52
CA VAL A 5 -24.10 -1.12 -6.91
C VAL A 5 -23.40 -2.03 -6.65
N SER A 6 -23.68 -2.50 -6.59
CA SER A 6 -23.14 -3.65 -6.40
C SER A 6 -21.93 -3.83 -6.94
N THR A 7 -21.78 -3.38 -7.68
CA THR A 7 -20.73 -3.55 -8.22
C THR A 7 -19.77 -2.92 -7.64
N ASN A 8 -19.84 -2.28 -7.15
CA ASN A 8 -18.86 -1.71 -6.90
C ASN A 8 -18.16 -2.08 -6.03
N PRO A 9 -18.14 -2.67 -5.84
CA PRO A 9 -17.56 -2.91 -4.88
C PRO A 9 -16.81 -1.94 -4.34
N GLY A 10 -16.65 -1.06 -4.64
CA GLY A 10 -15.91 -0.10 -3.98
C GLY A 10 -14.49 -0.48 -3.72
N LYS A 11 -13.95 -1.39 -4.44
CA LYS A 11 -12.54 -1.73 -4.28
C LYS A 11 -11.72 -1.00 -5.30
N VAL A 12 -10.53 -0.56 -4.87
CA VAL A 12 -9.54 0.08 -5.73
C VAL A 12 -8.20 -0.57 -5.51
N ALA A 13 -7.28 -0.38 -6.44
CA ALA A 13 -5.92 -0.85 -6.32
C ALA A 13 -4.97 0.28 -6.65
N ARG A 14 -3.85 0.34 -5.91
CA ARG A 14 -2.81 1.34 -6.12
C ARG A 14 -1.46 0.69 -6.00
N ARG A 15 -0.52 1.17 -6.78
CA ARG A 15 0.87 0.79 -6.62
C ARG A 15 1.64 2.04 -6.23
N PHE A 16 2.43 1.92 -5.17
CA PHE A 16 3.23 3.02 -4.66
C PHE A 16 4.70 2.71 -4.81
N PHE A 17 5.49 3.71 -5.22
CA PHE A 17 6.94 3.63 -5.18
C PHE A 17 7.42 4.69 -4.20
N ILE A 18 8.08 4.25 -3.14
CA ILE A 18 8.45 5.11 -2.02
C ILE A 18 9.96 5.29 -2.04
N SER A 19 10.40 6.54 -2.06
CA SER A 19 11.82 6.93 -2.09
C SER A 19 12.21 7.61 -0.79
N GLY A 20 13.50 7.54 -0.47
CA GLY A 20 14.05 8.15 0.71
C GLY A 20 14.85 7.15 1.52
N ASP A 21 14.97 7.38 2.82
CA ASP A 21 15.61 6.43 3.73
C ASP A 21 14.56 5.43 4.17
N VAL A 22 14.27 4.46 3.29
CA VAL A 22 13.15 3.53 3.47
C VAL A 22 13.58 2.07 3.51
N GLN A 23 14.83 1.75 3.16
CA GLN A 23 15.33 0.39 3.31
C GLN A 23 16.24 0.32 4.54
N GLY A 24 16.21 -0.82 5.26
CA GLY A 24 17.02 -1.00 6.44
C GLY A 24 16.51 -0.29 7.68
N VAL A 25 15.28 0.22 7.64
CA VAL A 25 14.68 0.98 8.76
C VAL A 25 13.38 0.35 9.24
N GLY A 26 13.11 -0.90 8.82
CA GLY A 26 11.88 -1.59 9.21
C GLY A 26 10.67 -1.15 8.45
N TYR A 27 10.84 -0.58 7.27
CA TYR A 27 9.74 -0.01 6.51
C TYR A 27 8.73 -1.08 6.09
N ARG A 28 9.18 -2.26 5.66
CA ARG A 28 8.27 -3.31 5.24
C ARG A 28 7.39 -3.81 6.37
N PHE A 29 7.95 -3.95 7.57
CA PHE A 29 7.15 -4.32 8.76
C PHE A 29 6.17 -3.20 9.11
N PHE A 30 6.61 -1.97 9.02
CA PHE A 30 5.74 -0.82 9.26
C PHE A 30 4.56 -0.84 8.30
N ALA A 31 4.81 -1.08 7.00
CA ALA A 31 3.76 -1.14 5.99
C ALA A 31 2.80 -2.29 6.25
N GLN A 32 3.31 -3.44 6.68
CA GLN A 32 2.46 -4.59 6.98
C GLN A 32 1.53 -4.30 8.16
N ARG A 33 2.04 -3.65 9.20
CA ARG A 33 1.20 -3.26 10.33
C ARG A 33 0.16 -2.24 9.94
N ALA A 34 0.53 -1.29 9.10
CA ALA A 34 -0.43 -0.29 8.61
C ALA A 34 -1.52 -0.97 7.78
N ALA A 35 -1.13 -1.95 6.95
CA ALA A 35 -2.11 -2.68 6.14
C ALA A 35 -3.09 -3.44 7.01
N ALA A 36 -2.62 -4.05 8.09
CA ALA A 36 -3.51 -4.75 9.02
C ALA A 36 -4.47 -3.77 9.68
N ARG A 37 -3.97 -2.61 10.08
CA ARG A 37 -4.79 -1.59 10.75
C ARG A 37 -5.90 -1.09 9.83
N HIS A 38 -5.61 -0.93 8.55
CA HIS A 38 -6.57 -0.41 7.59
C HIS A 38 -7.27 -1.49 6.77
N GLN A 39 -6.98 -2.76 7.08
CA GLN A 39 -7.66 -3.91 6.46
C GLN A 39 -7.52 -3.92 4.94
N VAL A 40 -6.33 -3.63 4.44
CA VAL A 40 -6.02 -3.71 3.02
C VAL A 40 -5.13 -4.93 2.76
N VAL A 41 -5.10 -5.37 1.51
CA VAL A 41 -4.33 -6.55 1.09
C VAL A 41 -3.36 -6.15 -0.01
N GLY A 42 -2.37 -6.98 -0.27
CA GLY A 42 -1.37 -6.73 -1.31
C GLY A 42 0.02 -7.16 -0.87
N TYR A 43 1.03 -6.35 -1.18
CA TYR A 43 2.41 -6.68 -0.82
C TYR A 43 3.26 -5.43 -0.69
N VAL A 44 4.42 -5.61 -0.05
CA VAL A 44 5.47 -4.60 0.00
C VAL A 44 6.81 -5.29 -0.19
N LYS A 45 7.69 -4.68 -0.99
CA LYS A 45 9.01 -5.24 -1.22
C LYS A 45 10.03 -4.13 -1.47
N ASN A 46 11.29 -4.43 -1.17
CA ASN A 46 12.40 -3.55 -1.49
C ASN A 46 12.79 -3.72 -2.95
N LEU A 47 13.08 -2.63 -3.62
CA LEU A 47 13.60 -2.65 -4.99
C LEU A 47 15.11 -2.50 -4.96
N SER A 48 15.75 -2.93 -6.06
CA SER A 48 17.21 -2.89 -6.14
C SER A 48 17.77 -1.48 -6.20
N ASP A 49 16.94 -0.50 -6.57
CA ASP A 49 17.38 0.89 -6.66
C ASP A 49 17.19 1.66 -5.36
N GLY A 50 16.85 0.98 -4.27
CA GLY A 50 16.71 1.61 -2.95
C GLY A 50 15.30 2.03 -2.60
N ARG A 51 14.38 2.00 -3.56
CA ARG A 51 12.98 2.33 -3.28
C ARG A 51 12.26 1.13 -2.67
N VAL A 52 11.08 1.39 -2.13
CA VAL A 52 10.16 0.36 -1.68
C VAL A 52 8.93 0.42 -2.58
N GLU A 53 8.47 -0.74 -3.00
CA GLU A 53 7.24 -0.86 -3.78
C GLU A 53 6.15 -1.46 -2.90
N ALA A 54 4.97 -0.85 -2.91
CA ALA A 54 3.81 -1.41 -2.21
C ALA A 54 2.64 -1.45 -3.19
N LEU A 55 1.96 -2.59 -3.25
CA LEU A 55 0.73 -2.72 -4.01
C LEU A 55 -0.38 -3.00 -3.02
N VAL A 56 -1.49 -2.29 -3.14
CA VAL A 56 -2.56 -2.37 -2.14
C VAL A 56 -3.91 -2.41 -2.83
N GLU A 57 -4.81 -3.23 -2.29
CA GLU A 57 -6.20 -3.31 -2.71
C GLU A 57 -7.11 -3.22 -1.50
N GLY A 58 -8.18 -2.45 -1.63
CA GLY A 58 -9.15 -2.26 -0.55
C GLY A 58 -10.16 -1.20 -0.95
N SER A 59 -10.95 -0.76 0.02
CA SER A 59 -11.90 0.33 -0.24
C SER A 59 -11.11 1.63 -0.44
N PRO A 60 -11.67 2.60 -1.16
CA PRO A 60 -10.97 3.87 -1.37
C PRO A 60 -10.55 4.54 -0.07
N THR A 61 -11.41 4.54 0.94
CA THR A 61 -11.10 5.17 2.22
C THR A 61 -9.94 4.45 2.91
N GLN A 62 -9.95 3.12 2.91
CA GLN A 62 -8.90 2.33 3.55
C GLN A 62 -7.57 2.48 2.82
N VAL A 63 -7.60 2.50 1.50
CA VAL A 63 -6.39 2.66 0.70
C VAL A 63 -5.80 4.05 0.92
N GLU A 64 -6.64 5.07 1.01
CA GLU A 64 -6.15 6.43 1.26
C GLU A 64 -5.54 6.55 2.65
N ALA A 65 -6.14 5.93 3.66
CA ALA A 65 -5.58 5.93 5.01
C ALA A 65 -4.24 5.20 5.05
N PHE A 66 -4.14 4.09 4.33
CA PHE A 66 -2.90 3.35 4.21
C PHE A 66 -1.81 4.21 3.53
N LYS A 67 -2.15 4.91 2.47
CA LYS A 67 -1.22 5.81 1.80
C LYS A 67 -0.69 6.87 2.76
N HIS A 68 -1.57 7.42 3.59
CA HIS A 68 -1.16 8.41 4.59
C HIS A 68 -0.09 7.86 5.51
N ASP A 69 -0.26 6.62 5.97
CA ASP A 69 0.74 5.99 6.83
C ASP A 69 2.05 5.75 6.08
N LEU A 70 1.96 5.30 4.82
CA LEU A 70 3.17 5.08 4.01
C LEU A 70 3.96 6.36 3.85
N ALA A 71 3.26 7.47 3.62
CA ALA A 71 3.91 8.77 3.41
C ALA A 71 4.57 9.28 4.69
N ALA A 72 3.98 9.01 5.85
CA ALA A 72 4.57 9.39 7.13
C ALA A 72 5.81 8.55 7.43
N GLY A 73 5.77 7.27 7.11
CA GLY A 73 6.89 6.36 7.33
C GLY A 73 7.09 5.98 8.78
N PRO A 74 8.00 5.03 9.03
CA PRO A 74 8.32 4.61 10.39
C PRO A 74 9.24 5.62 11.07
N ARG A 75 9.41 5.44 12.39
CA ARG A 75 10.11 6.37 13.23
C ARG A 75 11.51 6.71 12.75
N PHE A 76 12.27 5.72 12.29
CA PHE A 76 13.65 5.92 11.88
C PHE A 76 13.82 6.00 10.36
N GLY A 77 12.72 6.01 9.62
CA GLY A 77 12.77 6.19 8.20
C GLY A 77 12.49 7.63 7.83
N ARG A 78 12.73 7.96 6.57
CA ARG A 78 12.39 9.26 6.03
C ARG A 78 11.88 9.08 4.62
N VAL A 79 10.61 9.39 4.39
CA VAL A 79 10.04 9.33 3.07
C VAL A 79 10.29 10.66 2.38
N LYS A 80 10.97 10.59 1.23
CA LYS A 80 11.28 11.76 0.45
C LYS A 80 10.23 11.99 -0.62
N ASP A 81 9.72 10.92 -1.22
CA ASP A 81 8.75 11.01 -2.29
C ASP A 81 7.94 9.73 -2.33
N ILE A 82 6.70 9.83 -2.79
CA ILE A 82 5.85 8.68 -3.02
C ILE A 82 5.13 8.88 -4.34
N GLU A 83 5.35 7.95 -5.25
CA GLU A 83 4.71 7.94 -6.55
C GLU A 83 3.55 6.95 -6.52
N GLU A 84 2.43 7.32 -7.09
CA GLU A 84 1.21 6.52 -7.02
C GLU A 84 0.70 6.20 -8.41
N LEU A 85 0.39 4.93 -8.68
CA LEU A 85 -0.22 4.49 -9.92
C LEU A 85 -1.57 3.86 -9.61
N ASN A 86 -2.58 4.20 -10.40
CA ASN A 86 -3.90 3.60 -10.28
C ASN A 86 -3.92 2.31 -11.10
N LEU A 87 -4.44 1.25 -10.50
CA LEU A 87 -4.55 -0.05 -11.14
C LEU A 87 -5.98 -0.56 -10.98
N ASP A 88 -6.34 -1.53 -11.80
CA ASP A 88 -7.60 -2.26 -11.60
C ASP A 88 -7.38 -3.30 -10.51
N PRO A 89 -8.31 -3.46 -9.59
CA PRO A 89 -8.17 -4.49 -8.55
C PRO A 89 -8.14 -5.88 -9.18
N SER A 90 -7.20 -6.70 -8.71
CA SER A 90 -7.10 -8.07 -9.19
C SER A 90 -8.03 -9.02 -8.46
N GLY A 91 -8.32 -8.71 -7.20
CA GLY A 91 -9.11 -9.57 -6.34
C GLY A 91 -8.40 -10.84 -5.92
N THR A 92 -7.09 -10.95 -6.18
CA THR A 92 -6.37 -12.21 -5.92
C THR A 92 -5.65 -12.23 -4.58
N TYR A 93 -5.49 -11.08 -3.93
CA TYR A 93 -4.78 -11.04 -2.65
C TYR A 93 -5.72 -11.34 -1.50
N SER A 94 -5.28 -12.22 -0.58
CA SER A 94 -6.06 -12.53 0.62
C SER A 94 -5.42 -11.96 1.88
N ALA A 95 -4.21 -11.41 1.76
CA ALA A 95 -3.48 -10.85 2.90
C ALA A 95 -2.52 -9.80 2.38
N PHE A 96 -1.85 -9.10 3.31
CA PHE A 96 -0.77 -8.19 2.96
C PHE A 96 0.54 -8.85 3.35
N ARG A 97 1.44 -9.01 2.39
CA ARG A 97 2.66 -9.77 2.58
C ARG A 97 3.89 -8.93 2.40
N ILE A 98 4.93 -9.28 3.15
CA ILE A 98 6.27 -8.77 2.92
C ILE A 98 6.92 -9.71 1.92
N GLU A 99 7.38 -9.15 0.80
CA GLU A 99 8.09 -9.91 -0.22
C GLU A 99 9.57 -9.58 -0.19
N HIS A 100 10.36 -10.58 -0.52
CA HIS A 100 11.82 -10.46 -0.57
C HIS A 100 12.34 -10.54 -2.02
#